data_7f0bdbc931a45956a09b68d424b6c0e6
#
_entry.id   7f0bdbc931a45956a09b68d424b6c0e6
#
_cell.length_a   1.000
_cell.length_b   1.000
_cell.length_c   1.000
_cell.angle_alpha   90.00
_cell.angle_beta   90.00
_cell.angle_gamma   90.00
#
_symmetry.space_group_name_H-M   'P 1'
#
loop_
_entity.id
_entity.type
_entity.pdbx_description
1 polymer ?
#
loop_
_entity_poly.entity_id
_entity_poly.type
_entity_poly.pdbx_seq_one_letter_code
_entity_poly.pdbx_strand_id
1 'polypeptide(L)' 'MKNPDIHPSAFVAPGAVVRGDVHLAESSSVFYNAVLRGDRAPIFIGAGTNIQDGCVVHVEYDL' A
#
# COMPACT_ATOMS: atom_id res chain seq x y z
N MET A 1 -6.12 12.48 -7.99
CA MET A 1 -5.73 11.35 -7.15
C MET A 1 -4.49 11.72 -6.36
N LYS A 2 -4.46 11.38 -5.08
CA LYS A 2 -3.29 11.63 -4.26
C LYS A 2 -2.16 10.68 -4.61
N ASN A 3 -0.94 11.10 -4.33
CA ASN A 3 0.23 10.23 -4.45
C ASN A 3 0.44 9.45 -3.15
N PRO A 4 1.00 8.25 -3.25
CA PRO A 4 1.33 7.49 -2.04
C PRO A 4 2.32 8.22 -1.14
N ASP A 5 2.10 8.07 0.16
CA ASP A 5 2.99 8.58 1.20
C ASP A 5 3.76 7.39 1.76
N ILE A 6 4.99 7.22 1.30
CA ILE A 6 5.79 6.03 1.61
C ILE A 6 6.95 6.44 2.52
N HIS A 7 6.97 5.90 3.74
CA HIS A 7 8.07 6.16 4.65
C HIS A 7 9.39 5.70 4.01
N PRO A 8 10.49 6.44 4.19
CA PRO A 8 11.77 6.06 3.57
C PRO A 8 12.27 4.66 3.91
N SER A 9 11.89 4.11 5.07
CA SER A 9 12.28 2.76 5.46
C SER A 9 11.32 1.68 4.98
N ALA A 10 10.21 2.05 4.34
CA ALA A 10 9.30 1.07 3.79
C ALA A 10 9.88 0.44 2.52
N PHE A 11 9.59 -0.84 2.31
CA PHE A 11 10.06 -1.56 1.15
C PHE A 11 8.90 -1.84 0.20
N VAL A 12 9.09 -1.50 -1.07
CA VAL A 12 8.11 -1.82 -2.12
C VAL A 12 8.84 -2.66 -3.17
N ALA A 13 8.45 -3.92 -3.28
CA ALA A 13 9.11 -4.86 -4.17
C ALA A 13 8.80 -4.58 -5.65
N PRO A 14 9.66 -5.05 -6.56
CA PRO A 14 9.38 -4.96 -7.99
C PRO A 14 8.02 -5.58 -8.34
N GLY A 15 7.30 -4.93 -9.23
CA GLY A 15 5.99 -5.39 -9.67
C GLY A 15 4.85 -5.06 -8.71
N ALA A 16 5.13 -4.59 -7.51
CA ALA A 16 4.09 -4.12 -6.61
C ALA A 16 3.50 -2.81 -7.14
N VAL A 17 2.20 -2.64 -6.95
CA VAL A 17 1.48 -1.43 -7.35
C VAL A 17 0.98 -0.73 -6.09
N VAL A 18 1.44 0.49 -5.87
CA VAL A 18 0.99 1.32 -4.75
C VAL A 18 0.45 2.60 -5.37
N ARG A 19 -0.85 2.79 -5.31
CA ARG A 19 -1.51 3.84 -6.08
C ARG A 19 -2.55 4.57 -5.26
N GLY A 20 -2.53 5.90 -5.36
CA GLY A 20 -3.53 6.75 -4.74
C GLY A 20 -3.20 7.08 -3.30
N ASP A 21 -4.23 7.23 -2.48
CA ASP A 21 -4.11 7.68 -1.09
C ASP A 21 -3.70 6.51 -0.18
N VAL A 22 -2.44 6.10 -0.31
CA VAL A 22 -1.87 4.98 0.45
C VAL A 22 -0.76 5.51 1.33
N HIS A 23 -0.76 5.12 2.60
CA HIS A 23 0.25 5.52 3.57
C HIS A 23 0.98 4.29 4.08
N LEU A 24 2.27 4.19 3.78
CA LEU A 24 3.12 3.10 4.27
C LEU A 24 3.98 3.63 5.40
N ALA A 25 3.77 3.11 6.60
CA ALA A 25 4.52 3.52 7.77
C ALA A 25 5.91 2.90 7.78
N GLU A 26 6.72 3.30 8.77
CA GLU A 26 8.10 2.84 8.88
C GLU A 26 8.20 1.31 8.92
N SER A 27 9.21 0.77 8.28
CA SER A 27 9.51 -0.66 8.24
C SER A 27 8.35 -1.53 7.72
N SER A 28 7.36 -0.94 7.09
CA SER A 28 6.34 -1.71 6.39
C SER A 28 6.92 -2.23 5.08
N SER A 29 6.31 -3.27 4.52
CA SER A 29 6.78 -3.84 3.27
C SER A 29 5.61 -4.31 2.42
N VAL A 30 5.74 -4.07 1.11
CA VAL A 30 4.77 -4.52 0.10
C VAL A 30 5.53 -5.41 -0.86
N PHE A 31 5.19 -6.68 -0.87
CA PHE A 31 5.95 -7.68 -1.59
C PHE A 31 5.52 -7.76 -3.07
N TYR A 32 6.09 -8.73 -3.79
CA TYR A 32 6.05 -8.82 -5.24
C TYR A 32 4.62 -8.96 -5.76
N ASN A 33 4.28 -8.14 -6.75
CA ASN A 33 2.99 -8.15 -7.43
C ASN A 33 1.78 -7.88 -6.53
N ALA A 34 2.00 -7.42 -5.30
CA ALA A 34 0.91 -6.96 -4.46
C ALA A 34 0.34 -5.65 -5.02
N VAL A 35 -0.93 -5.40 -4.78
CA VAL A 35 -1.62 -4.22 -5.29
C VAL A 35 -2.33 -3.50 -4.15
N LEU A 36 -1.96 -2.25 -3.92
CA LEU A 36 -2.62 -1.37 -2.95
C LEU A 36 -3.24 -0.22 -3.74
N ARG A 37 -4.57 -0.17 -3.75
CA ARG A 37 -5.30 0.86 -4.49
C ARG A 37 -6.09 1.75 -3.55
N GLY A 38 -5.55 2.92 -3.26
CA GLY A 38 -6.21 3.94 -2.45
C GLY A 38 -6.94 4.97 -3.30
N ASP A 39 -7.58 4.54 -4.37
CA ASP A 39 -8.22 5.45 -5.32
C ASP A 39 -9.67 5.80 -4.94
N ARG A 40 -10.29 5.07 -4.03
CA ARG A 40 -11.64 5.33 -3.54
C ARG A 40 -11.64 5.80 -2.09
N ALA A 41 -10.77 5.21 -1.26
CA ALA A 41 -10.64 5.56 0.15
C ALA A 41 -9.18 5.39 0.55
N PRO A 42 -8.74 6.05 1.62
CA PRO A 42 -7.34 5.94 2.05
C PRO A 42 -7.04 4.55 2.61
N ILE A 43 -5.79 4.12 2.42
CA ILE A 43 -5.25 2.89 2.96
C ILE A 43 -4.08 3.24 3.85
N PHE A 44 -4.07 2.72 5.09
CA PHE A 44 -2.98 2.93 6.04
C PHE A 44 -2.37 1.59 6.40
N ILE A 45 -1.10 1.41 6.08
CA ILE A 45 -0.35 0.22 6.44
C ILE A 45 0.55 0.58 7.62
N GLY A 46 0.32 -0.07 8.76
CA GLY A 46 1.02 0.23 9.99
C GLY A 46 2.49 -0.15 9.98
N ALA A 47 3.23 0.38 10.94
CA ALA A 47 4.66 0.10 11.06
C ALA A 47 4.90 -1.42 11.19
N GLY A 48 5.91 -1.92 10.49
CA GLY A 48 6.30 -3.32 10.55
C GLY A 48 5.35 -4.30 9.86
N THR A 49 4.28 -3.81 9.23
CA THR A 49 3.32 -4.67 8.54
C THR A 49 3.86 -5.12 7.20
N ASN A 50 3.62 -6.37 6.85
CA ASN A 50 4.03 -6.95 5.57
C ASN A 50 2.81 -7.33 4.74
N ILE A 51 2.75 -6.81 3.52
CA ILE A 51 1.75 -7.20 2.53
C ILE A 51 2.41 -8.20 1.61
N GLN A 52 1.92 -9.43 1.63
CA GLN A 52 2.55 -10.57 0.96
C GLN A 52 2.37 -10.53 -0.55
N ASP A 53 3.10 -11.41 -1.24
CA ASP A 53 3.07 -11.53 -2.70
C ASP A 53 1.64 -11.68 -3.21
N GLY A 54 1.29 -10.91 -4.21
CA GLY A 54 0.01 -11.03 -4.91
C GLY A 54 -1.22 -10.57 -4.12
N CYS A 55 -1.06 -10.05 -2.90
CA CYS A 55 -2.19 -9.52 -2.15
C CYS A 55 -2.79 -8.31 -2.84
N VAL A 56 -4.11 -8.16 -2.73
CA VAL A 56 -4.82 -7.00 -3.26
C VAL A 56 -5.57 -6.32 -2.13
N VAL A 57 -5.29 -5.04 -1.92
CA VAL A 57 -5.98 -4.23 -0.92
C VAL A 57 -6.69 -3.08 -1.64
N HIS A 58 -8.00 -3.03 -1.50
CA HIS A 58 -8.82 -2.03 -2.14
C HIS A 58 -10.07 -1.77 -1.29
N VAL A 59 -10.38 -0.51 -1.04
CA VAL A 59 -11.52 -0.13 -0.21
C VAL A 59 -12.47 0.72 -1.04
N GLU A 60 -13.75 0.37 -0.99
CA GLU A 60 -14.84 1.16 -1.58
C GLU A 60 -15.56 1.94 -0.49
N TYR A 61 -16.19 3.06 -0.87
CA TYR A 61 -16.92 3.89 0.10
C TYR A 61 -18.21 3.23 0.59
N ASP A 62 -18.89 2.53 -0.27
CA ASP A 62 -20.25 2.05 0.01
C ASP A 62 -20.28 0.57 0.36
N LEU A 63 -19.46 0.19 1.29
CA LEU A 63 -19.40 -1.20 1.75
C LEU A 63 -20.38 -1.47 2.88
#